data_2e2ae8ca883fced2c77d39b96cebb4fe
#
_entry.id   2e2ae8ca883fced2c77d39b96cebb4fe
#
_cell.length_a   1.000
_cell.length_b   1.000
_cell.length_c   1.000
_cell.angle_alpha   90.00
_cell.angle_beta   90.00
_cell.angle_gamma   90.00
#
_symmetry.space_group_name_H-M   'P 1'
#
loop_
_entity.id
_entity.type
_entity.pdbx_description
1 polymer ?
#
loop_
_entity_poly.entity_id
_entity_poly.type
_entity_poly.pdbx_seq_one_letter_code
_entity_poly.pdbx_strand_id
1 'polypeptide(L)'
;MHYILQPYNYDLTDPESIPNLFLKHLSFVGTTMLISLIIAIPVGILLARYRRLYLPVVSISGLLYTIPSIAAFALLIPFTGLSPATAIIPLVIYNQLVLIRNTVTAINGIDPLLIEVGRAMGMKPRQVLFRVTLPLALPVIVAGIRIATVTTVGIAALAALVGQSDLGDLIFQNIVSGDLDAVVGGAILIAFLAIAADLLLLTLQIALNRGRGAVSAA
;
A
#
# COMPACT_ATOMS: atom_id res chain seq x y z
N MET A 1 -15.89 5.25 -23.07
CA MET A 1 -16.89 4.82 -22.04
C MET A 1 -17.80 3.69 -22.52
N HIS A 2 -17.96 3.52 -23.84
CA HIS A 2 -18.81 2.48 -24.40
C HIS A 2 -18.34 1.06 -23.99
N TYR A 3 -17.03 0.84 -23.90
CA TYR A 3 -16.42 -0.43 -23.49
C TYR A 3 -16.93 -0.96 -22.13
N ILE A 4 -16.93 -0.12 -21.10
CA ILE A 4 -17.38 -0.51 -19.74
C ILE A 4 -18.87 -0.87 -19.70
N LEU A 5 -19.69 -0.34 -20.63
CA LEU A 5 -21.13 -0.54 -20.62
C LEU A 5 -21.57 -1.78 -21.41
N GLN A 6 -20.65 -2.50 -22.05
CA GLN A 6 -20.99 -3.66 -22.87
C GLN A 6 -21.16 -4.91 -22.02
N PRO A 7 -22.32 -5.61 -22.11
CA PRO A 7 -22.62 -6.74 -21.23
C PRO A 7 -21.64 -7.92 -21.35
N TYR A 8 -21.03 -8.14 -22.52
CA TYR A 8 -20.08 -9.24 -22.73
C TYR A 8 -18.78 -9.08 -21.92
N ASN A 9 -18.40 -7.85 -21.54
CA ASN A 9 -17.23 -7.61 -20.69
C ASN A 9 -17.44 -8.02 -19.23
N TYR A 10 -18.65 -8.49 -18.86
CA TYR A 10 -19.01 -8.91 -17.51
C TYR A 10 -19.28 -10.41 -17.39
N ASP A 11 -18.93 -11.19 -18.41
CA ASP A 11 -19.04 -12.66 -18.36
C ASP A 11 -18.03 -13.22 -17.36
N LEU A 12 -18.51 -13.77 -16.26
CA LEU A 12 -17.67 -14.33 -15.19
C LEU A 12 -16.94 -15.62 -15.61
N THR A 13 -17.34 -16.23 -16.73
CA THR A 13 -16.67 -17.41 -17.27
C THR A 13 -15.42 -17.04 -18.06
N ASP A 14 -15.33 -15.78 -18.52
CA ASP A 14 -14.16 -15.25 -19.21
C ASP A 14 -13.12 -14.74 -18.21
N PRO A 15 -11.90 -15.32 -18.19
CA PRO A 15 -10.81 -14.85 -17.32
C PRO A 15 -10.35 -13.41 -17.56
N GLU A 16 -10.66 -12.84 -18.74
CA GLU A 16 -10.31 -11.48 -19.15
C GLU A 16 -11.46 -10.48 -18.96
N SER A 17 -12.59 -10.93 -18.43
CA SER A 17 -13.72 -10.03 -18.13
C SER A 17 -13.35 -9.00 -17.05
N ILE A 18 -13.98 -7.84 -17.09
CA ILE A 18 -13.75 -6.74 -16.14
C ILE A 18 -13.83 -7.20 -14.67
N PRO A 19 -14.85 -7.97 -14.22
CA PRO A 19 -14.91 -8.42 -12.85
C PRO A 19 -13.73 -9.32 -12.45
N ASN A 20 -13.30 -10.22 -13.33
CA ASN A 20 -12.20 -11.12 -13.07
C ASN A 20 -10.86 -10.37 -13.02
N LEU A 21 -10.60 -9.44 -13.94
CA LEU A 21 -9.44 -8.57 -13.92
C LEU A 21 -9.42 -7.68 -12.68
N PHE A 22 -10.59 -7.15 -12.28
CA PHE A 22 -10.72 -6.36 -11.05
C PHE A 22 -10.38 -7.15 -9.80
N LEU A 23 -10.88 -8.38 -9.66
CA LEU A 23 -10.57 -9.26 -8.53
C LEU A 23 -9.10 -9.67 -8.51
N LYS A 24 -8.50 -9.98 -9.67
CA LYS A 24 -7.07 -10.26 -9.78
C LYS A 24 -6.23 -9.07 -9.32
N HIS A 25 -6.56 -7.86 -9.81
CA HIS A 25 -5.87 -6.64 -9.43
C HIS A 25 -6.00 -6.35 -7.92
N LEU A 26 -7.20 -6.49 -7.37
CA LEU A 26 -7.46 -6.33 -5.92
C LEU A 26 -6.66 -7.34 -5.09
N SER A 27 -6.65 -8.62 -5.51
CA SER A 27 -5.88 -9.67 -4.84
C SER A 27 -4.38 -9.39 -4.90
N PHE A 28 -3.88 -8.93 -6.03
CA PHE A 28 -2.48 -8.57 -6.25
C PHE A 28 -2.05 -7.42 -5.34
N VAL A 29 -2.82 -6.33 -5.32
CA VAL A 29 -2.60 -5.17 -4.43
C VAL A 29 -2.70 -5.58 -2.97
N GLY A 30 -3.74 -6.34 -2.61
CA GLY A 30 -3.97 -6.83 -1.25
C GLY A 30 -2.80 -7.68 -0.73
N THR A 31 -2.31 -8.62 -1.54
CA THR A 31 -1.17 -9.46 -1.19
C THR A 31 0.10 -8.63 -1.02
N THR A 32 0.37 -7.71 -1.94
CA THR A 32 1.50 -6.79 -1.87
C THR A 32 1.46 -5.94 -0.60
N MET A 33 0.31 -5.34 -0.29
CA MET A 33 0.14 -4.51 0.90
C MET A 33 0.28 -5.33 2.18
N LEU A 34 -0.28 -6.54 2.24
CA LEU A 34 -0.16 -7.41 3.40
C LEU A 34 1.30 -7.73 3.71
N ILE A 35 2.07 -8.18 2.71
CA ILE A 35 3.50 -8.46 2.87
C ILE A 35 4.25 -7.20 3.29
N SER A 36 3.95 -6.06 2.64
CA SER A 36 4.58 -4.77 2.95
C SER A 36 4.37 -4.36 4.42
N LEU A 37 3.16 -4.51 4.93
CA LEU A 37 2.81 -4.15 6.31
C LEU A 37 3.47 -5.07 7.34
N ILE A 38 3.51 -6.39 7.06
CA ILE A 38 4.18 -7.37 7.94
C ILE A 38 5.66 -7.03 8.11
N ILE A 39 6.31 -6.47 7.09
CA ILE A 39 7.73 -6.08 7.15
C ILE A 39 7.86 -4.66 7.71
N ALA A 40 7.17 -3.68 7.14
CA ALA A 40 7.39 -2.26 7.40
C ALA A 40 7.01 -1.83 8.81
N ILE A 41 5.92 -2.38 9.38
CA ILE A 41 5.47 -1.96 10.71
C ILE A 41 6.46 -2.38 11.80
N PRO A 42 6.90 -3.65 11.90
CA PRO A 42 7.92 -4.04 12.86
C PRO A 42 9.25 -3.30 12.65
N VAL A 43 9.70 -3.13 11.39
CA VAL A 43 10.92 -2.37 11.09
C VAL A 43 10.76 -0.92 11.53
N GLY A 44 9.64 -0.26 11.22
CA GLY A 44 9.37 1.11 11.66
C GLY A 44 9.37 1.27 13.18
N ILE A 45 8.77 0.34 13.92
CA ILE A 45 8.79 0.32 15.39
C ILE A 45 10.24 0.18 15.90
N LEU A 46 11.02 -0.71 15.30
CA LEU A 46 12.42 -0.91 15.64
C LEU A 46 13.25 0.36 15.40
N LEU A 47 13.06 1.01 14.26
CA LEU A 47 13.78 2.23 13.89
C LEU A 47 13.39 3.44 14.72
N ALA A 48 12.15 3.53 15.19
CA ALA A 48 11.72 4.55 16.14
C ALA A 48 12.48 4.43 17.46
N ARG A 49 12.83 3.19 17.88
CA ARG A 49 13.64 2.92 19.07
C ARG A 49 15.14 3.12 18.83
N TYR A 50 15.66 2.64 17.69
CA TYR A 50 17.09 2.67 17.34
C TYR A 50 17.37 3.74 16.28
N ARG A 51 17.28 5.01 16.64
CA ARG A 51 17.36 6.17 15.75
C ARG A 51 18.61 6.18 14.83
N ARG A 52 19.71 5.56 15.27
CA ARG A 52 20.95 5.47 14.47
C ARG A 52 20.78 4.67 13.18
N LEU A 53 19.86 3.69 13.17
CA LEU A 53 19.58 2.85 12.01
C LEU A 53 18.55 3.47 11.05
N TYR A 54 17.85 4.53 11.49
CA TYR A 54 16.80 5.16 10.70
C TYR A 54 17.33 5.70 9.37
N LEU A 55 18.36 6.55 9.43
CA LEU A 55 18.91 7.18 8.23
C LEU A 55 19.45 6.16 7.21
N PRO A 56 20.29 5.18 7.58
CA PRO A 56 20.74 4.15 6.63
C PRO A 56 19.59 3.39 5.97
N VAL A 57 18.61 2.91 6.74
CA VAL A 57 17.50 2.11 6.21
C VAL A 57 16.62 2.93 5.27
N VAL A 58 16.27 4.16 5.67
CA VAL A 58 15.43 5.05 4.83
C VAL A 58 16.19 5.49 3.58
N SER A 59 17.51 5.72 3.66
CA SER A 59 18.32 6.07 2.50
C SER A 59 18.40 4.92 1.50
N ILE A 60 18.61 3.69 1.96
CA ILE A 60 18.61 2.50 1.09
C ILE A 60 17.22 2.31 0.46
N SER A 61 16.15 2.37 1.25
CA SER A 61 14.78 2.28 0.72
C SER A 61 14.48 3.38 -0.29
N GLY A 62 14.97 4.60 -0.04
CA GLY A 62 14.83 5.73 -0.95
C GLY A 62 15.58 5.51 -2.26
N LEU A 63 16.81 4.98 -2.19
CA LEU A 63 17.59 4.64 -3.38
C LEU A 63 16.88 3.59 -4.24
N LEU A 64 16.37 2.52 -3.59
CA LEU A 64 15.60 1.48 -4.28
C LEU A 64 14.30 2.02 -4.90
N TYR A 65 13.65 2.97 -4.23
CA TYR A 65 12.44 3.63 -4.73
C TYR A 65 12.68 4.48 -6.00
N THR A 66 13.93 4.91 -6.27
CA THR A 66 14.26 5.67 -7.48
C THR A 66 14.35 4.81 -8.74
N ILE A 67 14.44 3.49 -8.59
CA ILE A 67 14.46 2.57 -9.73
C ILE A 67 13.09 2.62 -10.41
N PRO A 68 12.99 2.86 -11.73
CA PRO A 68 11.70 2.80 -12.44
C PRO A 68 11.05 1.42 -12.27
N SER A 69 9.75 1.37 -11.97
CA SER A 69 9.03 0.11 -11.66
C SER A 69 9.13 -0.92 -12.78
N ILE A 70 9.01 -0.49 -14.04
CA ILE A 70 9.18 -1.39 -15.20
C ILE A 70 10.60 -1.98 -15.24
N ALA A 71 11.61 -1.18 -14.95
CA ALA A 71 12.99 -1.65 -14.90
C ALA A 71 13.21 -2.64 -13.74
N ALA A 72 12.62 -2.37 -12.58
CA ALA A 72 12.69 -3.27 -11.42
C ALA A 72 12.00 -4.61 -11.71
N PHE A 73 10.85 -4.60 -12.41
CA PHE A 73 10.18 -5.82 -12.85
C PHE A 73 11.06 -6.59 -13.83
N ALA A 74 11.59 -5.92 -14.87
CA ALA A 74 12.45 -6.55 -15.87
C ALA A 74 13.73 -7.17 -15.26
N LEU A 75 14.32 -6.53 -14.24
CA LEU A 75 15.49 -7.06 -13.53
C LEU A 75 15.20 -8.38 -12.80
N LEU A 76 13.95 -8.63 -12.41
CA LEU A 76 13.57 -9.85 -11.69
C LEU A 76 13.16 -11.00 -12.60
N ILE A 77 12.79 -10.74 -13.85
CA ILE A 77 12.38 -11.80 -14.80
C ILE A 77 13.38 -12.98 -14.86
N PRO A 78 14.71 -12.76 -14.95
CA PRO A 78 15.67 -13.88 -15.00
C PRO A 78 15.65 -14.78 -13.77
N PHE A 79 15.17 -14.29 -12.62
CA PHE A 79 15.17 -15.01 -11.34
C PHE A 79 13.81 -15.61 -10.99
N THR A 80 12.72 -14.92 -11.35
CA THR A 80 11.35 -15.26 -10.95
C THR A 80 10.48 -15.71 -12.12
N GLY A 81 10.98 -15.56 -13.36
CA GLY A 81 10.17 -15.78 -14.56
C GLY A 81 9.05 -14.76 -14.71
N LEU A 82 8.05 -15.09 -15.52
CA LEU A 82 6.80 -14.29 -15.65
C LEU A 82 5.79 -14.73 -14.56
N SER A 83 6.10 -14.49 -13.31
CA SER A 83 5.29 -14.89 -12.17
C SER A 83 4.80 -13.67 -11.37
N PRO A 84 3.77 -13.80 -10.51
CA PRO A 84 3.32 -12.70 -9.65
C PRO A 84 4.44 -12.13 -8.77
N ALA A 85 5.43 -12.96 -8.38
CA ALA A 85 6.57 -12.53 -7.58
C ALA A 85 7.40 -11.44 -8.28
N THR A 86 7.49 -11.48 -9.62
CA THR A 86 8.24 -10.50 -10.43
C THR A 86 7.77 -9.07 -10.22
N ALA A 87 6.48 -8.87 -9.99
CA ALA A 87 5.93 -7.55 -9.72
C ALA A 87 5.70 -7.29 -8.22
N ILE A 88 5.32 -8.31 -7.43
CA ILE A 88 5.07 -8.15 -5.99
C ILE A 88 6.35 -7.73 -5.24
N ILE A 89 7.51 -8.34 -5.55
CA ILE A 89 8.76 -8.07 -4.83
C ILE A 89 9.16 -6.58 -4.93
N PRO A 90 9.25 -5.95 -6.13
CA PRO A 90 9.57 -4.53 -6.21
C PRO A 90 8.53 -3.63 -5.55
N LEU A 91 7.24 -3.94 -5.69
CA LEU A 91 6.17 -3.17 -5.05
C LEU A 91 6.27 -3.23 -3.52
N VAL A 92 6.58 -4.40 -2.96
CA VAL A 92 6.84 -4.54 -1.52
C VAL A 92 8.04 -3.69 -1.10
N ILE A 93 9.13 -3.70 -1.87
CA ILE A 93 10.32 -2.89 -1.61
C ILE A 93 9.99 -1.38 -1.64
N TYR A 94 9.22 -0.93 -2.63
CA TYR A 94 8.82 0.49 -2.73
C TYR A 94 7.96 0.92 -1.55
N ASN A 95 7.03 0.09 -1.13
CA ASN A 95 6.17 0.38 0.01
C ASN A 95 6.95 0.56 1.32
N GLN A 96 8.16 -0.07 1.46
CA GLN A 96 8.96 0.06 2.67
C GLN A 96 9.31 1.52 2.97
N LEU A 97 9.69 2.31 1.95
CA LEU A 97 10.04 3.71 2.16
C LEU A 97 8.90 4.50 2.82
N VAL A 98 7.70 4.40 2.25
CA VAL A 98 6.53 5.15 2.71
C VAL A 98 6.07 4.66 4.07
N LEU A 99 5.90 3.34 4.22
CA LEU A 99 5.34 2.74 5.43
C LEU A 99 6.28 2.87 6.64
N ILE A 100 7.59 2.65 6.45
CA ILE A 100 8.60 2.80 7.51
C ILE A 100 8.65 4.27 7.97
N ARG A 101 8.75 5.22 7.04
CA ARG A 101 8.81 6.66 7.39
C ARG A 101 7.58 7.10 8.17
N ASN A 102 6.38 6.72 7.71
CA ASN A 102 5.14 7.09 8.40
C ASN A 102 5.03 6.41 9.77
N THR A 103 5.45 5.15 9.90
CA THR A 103 5.46 4.46 11.20
C THR A 103 6.40 5.13 12.19
N VAL A 104 7.62 5.46 11.78
CA VAL A 104 8.60 6.17 12.63
C VAL A 104 8.08 7.55 13.01
N THR A 105 7.56 8.32 12.06
CA THR A 105 6.98 9.64 12.31
C THR A 105 5.80 9.55 13.28
N ALA A 106 4.91 8.58 13.11
CA ALA A 106 3.78 8.36 13.99
C ALA A 106 4.19 8.10 15.45
N ILE A 107 5.20 7.25 15.64
CA ILE A 107 5.69 6.91 16.98
C ILE A 107 6.44 8.08 17.62
N ASN A 108 7.30 8.76 16.87
CA ASN A 108 8.09 9.87 17.37
C ASN A 108 7.26 11.15 17.58
N GLY A 109 6.08 11.26 16.97
CA GLY A 109 5.15 12.38 17.15
C GLY A 109 4.26 12.29 18.38
N ILE A 110 4.38 11.23 19.19
CA ILE A 110 3.63 11.09 20.43
C ILE A 110 4.28 11.94 21.51
N ASP A 111 3.44 12.65 22.29
CA ASP A 111 3.90 13.45 23.44
C ASP A 111 4.67 12.55 24.43
N PRO A 112 5.93 12.88 24.73
CA PRO A 112 6.73 12.13 25.70
C PRO A 112 6.06 12.01 27.08
N LEU A 113 5.26 13.00 27.47
CA LEU A 113 4.55 13.00 28.76
C LEU A 113 3.61 11.79 28.87
N LEU A 114 2.91 11.41 27.79
CA LEU A 114 2.03 10.24 27.80
C LEU A 114 2.79 8.93 28.02
N ILE A 115 4.02 8.87 27.52
CA ILE A 115 4.91 7.72 27.71
C ILE A 115 5.41 7.68 29.16
N GLU A 116 5.75 8.85 29.73
CA GLU A 116 6.21 8.97 31.11
C GLU A 116 5.10 8.62 32.11
N VAL A 117 3.88 9.10 31.89
CA VAL A 117 2.69 8.73 32.68
C VAL A 117 2.49 7.22 32.67
N GLY A 118 2.54 6.58 31.51
CA GLY A 118 2.43 5.12 31.41
C GLY A 118 3.50 4.39 32.26
N ARG A 119 4.74 4.88 32.24
CA ARG A 119 5.83 4.33 33.06
C ARG A 119 5.62 4.59 34.55
N ALA A 120 5.19 5.78 34.92
CA ALA A 120 4.89 6.14 36.34
C ALA A 120 3.77 5.26 36.91
N MET A 121 2.82 4.82 36.08
CA MET A 121 1.78 3.84 36.43
C MET A 121 2.30 2.39 36.52
N GLY A 122 3.60 2.15 36.41
CA GLY A 122 4.21 0.83 36.52
C GLY A 122 4.13 -0.03 35.26
N MET A 123 3.79 0.54 34.09
CA MET A 123 3.73 -0.22 32.85
C MET A 123 5.12 -0.66 32.37
N LYS A 124 5.27 -1.93 32.05
CA LYS A 124 6.46 -2.46 31.39
C LYS A 124 6.62 -1.86 29.98
N PRO A 125 7.84 -1.79 29.40
CA PRO A 125 8.06 -1.20 28.07
C PRO A 125 7.15 -1.75 26.97
N ARG A 126 6.88 -3.06 26.98
CA ARG A 126 5.93 -3.68 26.04
C ARG A 126 4.49 -3.20 26.25
N GLN A 127 4.07 -3.00 27.51
CA GLN A 127 2.73 -2.49 27.81
C GLN A 127 2.58 -1.04 27.35
N VAL A 128 3.59 -0.20 27.54
CA VAL A 128 3.62 1.18 27.02
C VAL A 128 3.52 1.15 25.49
N LEU A 129 4.28 0.29 24.81
CA LEU A 129 4.23 0.17 23.34
C LEU A 129 2.81 -0.20 22.86
N PHE A 130 2.23 -1.28 23.37
CA PHE A 130 0.96 -1.80 22.83
C PHE A 130 -0.29 -1.10 23.37
N ARG A 131 -0.25 -0.51 24.56
CA ARG A 131 -1.42 0.13 25.20
C ARG A 131 -1.43 1.65 25.07
N VAL A 132 -0.27 2.28 24.83
CA VAL A 132 -0.15 3.73 24.71
C VAL A 132 0.36 4.12 23.31
N THR A 133 1.60 3.71 22.98
CA THR A 133 2.30 4.20 21.78
C THR A 133 1.59 3.79 20.49
N LEU A 134 1.36 2.50 20.26
CA LEU A 134 0.75 2.01 19.02
C LEU A 134 -0.69 2.49 18.84
N PRO A 135 -1.60 2.42 19.82
CA PRO A 135 -2.93 2.98 19.65
C PRO A 135 -2.89 4.47 19.29
N LEU A 136 -2.00 5.25 19.90
CA LEU A 136 -1.83 6.66 19.59
C LEU A 136 -1.18 6.92 18.23
N ALA A 137 -0.32 6.05 17.72
CA ALA A 137 0.33 6.16 16.43
C ALA A 137 -0.58 5.71 15.26
N LEU A 138 -1.56 4.84 15.52
CA LEU A 138 -2.37 4.18 14.49
C LEU A 138 -2.95 5.11 13.41
N PRO A 139 -3.55 6.27 13.70
CA PRO A 139 -4.13 7.11 12.63
C PRO A 139 -3.08 7.67 11.67
N VAL A 140 -1.87 7.96 12.16
CA VAL A 140 -0.77 8.42 11.29
C VAL A 140 -0.17 7.24 10.51
N ILE A 141 -0.12 6.05 11.11
CA ILE A 141 0.26 4.82 10.41
C ILE A 141 -0.75 4.53 9.28
N VAL A 142 -2.05 4.62 9.56
CA VAL A 142 -3.10 4.42 8.55
C VAL A 142 -3.01 5.46 7.43
N ALA A 143 -2.65 6.71 7.72
CA ALA A 143 -2.38 7.71 6.69
C ALA A 143 -1.23 7.26 5.75
N GLY A 144 -0.17 6.67 6.30
CA GLY A 144 0.91 6.08 5.51
C GLY A 144 0.44 4.87 4.68
N ILE A 145 -0.42 4.02 5.24
CA ILE A 145 -1.02 2.88 4.53
C ILE A 145 -1.86 3.37 3.34
N ARG A 146 -2.64 4.44 3.50
CA ARG A 146 -3.43 5.05 2.43
C ARG A 146 -2.56 5.46 1.25
N ILE A 147 -1.48 6.21 1.52
CA ILE A 147 -0.53 6.65 0.47
C ILE A 147 0.06 5.44 -0.24
N ALA A 148 0.56 4.44 0.50
CA ALA A 148 1.15 3.24 -0.06
C ALA A 148 0.14 2.45 -0.90
N THR A 149 -1.11 2.30 -0.44
CA THR A 149 -2.17 1.57 -1.16
C THR A 149 -2.51 2.24 -2.49
N VAL A 150 -2.76 3.55 -2.49
CA VAL A 150 -3.09 4.29 -3.73
C VAL A 150 -1.93 4.19 -4.74
N THR A 151 -0.70 4.35 -4.28
CA THR A 151 0.49 4.21 -5.13
C THR A 151 0.62 2.79 -5.66
N THR A 152 0.39 1.77 -4.81
CA THR A 152 0.46 0.36 -5.21
C THR A 152 -0.60 0.03 -6.26
N VAL A 153 -1.85 0.50 -6.11
CA VAL A 153 -2.91 0.31 -7.11
C VAL A 153 -2.47 0.84 -8.48
N GLY A 154 -1.91 2.05 -8.52
CA GLY A 154 -1.46 2.63 -9.80
C GLY A 154 -0.29 1.86 -10.43
N ILE A 155 0.74 1.52 -9.65
CA ILE A 155 1.94 0.84 -10.18
C ILE A 155 1.64 -0.63 -10.50
N ALA A 156 0.72 -1.28 -9.79
CA ALA A 156 0.33 -2.66 -10.01
C ALA A 156 -0.18 -2.90 -11.45
N ALA A 157 -0.84 -1.92 -12.07
CA ALA A 157 -1.27 -2.01 -13.46
C ALA A 157 -0.12 -2.31 -14.45
N LEU A 158 1.11 -1.90 -14.12
CA LEU A 158 2.29 -2.19 -14.93
C LEU A 158 2.68 -3.68 -14.89
N ALA A 159 2.12 -4.47 -13.97
CA ALA A 159 2.35 -5.91 -13.91
C ALA A 159 1.83 -6.65 -15.15
N ALA A 160 0.85 -6.07 -15.85
CA ALA A 160 0.39 -6.53 -17.16
C ALA A 160 1.54 -6.63 -18.17
N LEU A 161 2.52 -5.74 -18.12
CA LEU A 161 3.68 -5.74 -19.03
C LEU A 161 4.66 -6.90 -18.76
N VAL A 162 4.55 -7.57 -17.61
CA VAL A 162 5.36 -8.74 -17.24
C VAL A 162 4.51 -10.00 -17.11
N GLY A 163 3.40 -10.04 -17.83
CA GLY A 163 2.55 -11.23 -18.01
C GLY A 163 1.62 -11.53 -16.83
N GLN A 164 1.34 -10.54 -15.99
CA GLN A 164 0.33 -10.69 -14.94
C GLN A 164 -1.00 -10.11 -15.42
N SER A 165 -2.02 -10.94 -15.49
CA SER A 165 -3.35 -10.51 -15.92
C SER A 165 -4.04 -9.75 -14.78
N ASP A 166 -4.29 -8.45 -15.00
CA ASP A 166 -5.01 -7.57 -14.08
C ASP A 166 -5.69 -6.42 -14.86
N LEU A 167 -6.20 -5.39 -14.14
CA LEU A 167 -6.82 -4.22 -14.82
C LEU A 167 -5.86 -3.47 -15.77
N GLY A 168 -4.55 -3.65 -15.63
CA GLY A 168 -3.56 -3.11 -16.55
C GLY A 168 -3.66 -3.69 -17.95
N ASP A 169 -4.16 -4.92 -18.11
CA ASP A 169 -4.38 -5.54 -19.43
C ASP A 169 -5.32 -4.70 -20.28
N LEU A 170 -6.37 -4.13 -19.68
CA LEU A 170 -7.30 -3.24 -20.39
C LEU A 170 -6.60 -2.00 -20.98
N ILE A 171 -5.51 -1.57 -20.36
CA ILE A 171 -4.72 -0.44 -20.83
C ILE A 171 -3.70 -0.91 -21.87
N PHE A 172 -2.79 -1.81 -21.48
CA PHE A 172 -1.59 -2.08 -22.25
C PHE A 172 -1.84 -2.93 -23.48
N GLN A 173 -2.75 -3.89 -23.44
CA GLN A 173 -3.13 -4.67 -24.63
C GLN A 173 -3.91 -3.82 -25.63
N ASN A 174 -4.78 -2.93 -25.14
CA ASN A 174 -5.63 -2.10 -26.00
C ASN A 174 -4.93 -0.84 -26.53
N ILE A 175 -3.81 -0.39 -25.94
CA ILE A 175 -2.95 0.62 -26.58
C ILE A 175 -2.41 0.09 -27.91
N VAL A 176 -1.99 -1.17 -27.96
CA VAL A 176 -1.42 -1.78 -29.17
C VAL A 176 -2.49 -2.02 -30.24
N SER A 177 -3.70 -2.43 -29.84
CA SER A 177 -4.83 -2.65 -30.77
C SER A 177 -5.50 -1.35 -31.22
N GLY A 178 -5.23 -0.22 -30.56
CA GLY A 178 -5.84 1.09 -30.85
C GLY A 178 -7.24 1.28 -30.28
N ASP A 179 -7.72 0.39 -29.41
CA ASP A 179 -9.01 0.54 -28.71
C ASP A 179 -8.90 1.51 -27.54
N LEU A 180 -9.00 2.81 -27.85
CA LEU A 180 -8.94 3.87 -26.86
C LEU A 180 -10.09 3.82 -25.83
N ASP A 181 -11.25 3.25 -26.19
CA ASP A 181 -12.38 3.12 -25.25
C ASP A 181 -12.07 2.10 -24.15
N ALA A 182 -11.40 1.00 -24.47
CA ALA A 182 -10.92 0.02 -23.49
C ALA A 182 -9.81 0.61 -22.61
N VAL A 183 -8.86 1.34 -23.19
CA VAL A 183 -7.77 2.03 -22.45
C VAL A 183 -8.33 3.01 -21.41
N VAL A 184 -9.26 3.88 -21.83
CA VAL A 184 -9.92 4.84 -20.94
C VAL A 184 -10.73 4.10 -19.88
N GLY A 185 -11.42 3.03 -20.26
CA GLY A 185 -12.17 2.16 -19.36
C GLY A 185 -11.29 1.58 -18.25
N GLY A 186 -10.15 1.00 -18.61
CA GLY A 186 -9.17 0.46 -17.67
C GLY A 186 -8.62 1.52 -16.71
N ALA A 187 -8.27 2.70 -17.25
CA ALA A 187 -7.79 3.82 -16.42
C ALA A 187 -8.84 4.30 -15.39
N ILE A 188 -10.12 4.38 -15.81
CA ILE A 188 -11.23 4.74 -14.91
C ILE A 188 -11.41 3.69 -13.81
N LEU A 189 -11.34 2.40 -14.14
CA LEU A 189 -11.51 1.33 -13.16
C LEU A 189 -10.37 1.31 -12.13
N ILE A 190 -9.13 1.52 -12.57
CA ILE A 190 -7.97 1.63 -11.67
C ILE A 190 -8.09 2.87 -10.78
N ALA A 191 -8.48 4.02 -11.34
CA ALA A 191 -8.69 5.23 -10.55
C ALA A 191 -9.84 5.05 -9.54
N PHE A 192 -10.94 4.42 -9.95
CA PHE A 192 -12.04 4.09 -9.06
C PHE A 192 -11.58 3.20 -7.90
N LEU A 193 -10.82 2.14 -8.17
CA LEU A 193 -10.28 1.26 -7.15
C LEU A 193 -9.37 2.02 -6.17
N ALA A 194 -8.48 2.87 -6.69
CA ALA A 194 -7.59 3.70 -5.87
C ALA A 194 -8.37 4.64 -4.93
N ILE A 195 -9.37 5.34 -5.47
CA ILE A 195 -10.23 6.26 -4.71
C ILE A 195 -11.06 5.48 -3.68
N ALA A 196 -11.66 4.35 -4.06
CA ALA A 196 -12.44 3.52 -3.15
C ALA A 196 -11.59 3.00 -1.98
N ALA A 197 -10.39 2.50 -2.28
CA ALA A 197 -9.44 2.05 -1.25
C ALA A 197 -9.01 3.20 -0.32
N ASP A 198 -8.73 4.39 -0.87
CA ASP A 198 -8.38 5.56 -0.08
C ASP A 198 -9.52 5.99 0.84
N LEU A 199 -10.76 6.05 0.33
CA LEU A 199 -11.93 6.43 1.12
C LEU A 199 -12.23 5.41 2.22
N LEU A 200 -12.09 4.11 1.95
CA LEU A 200 -12.25 3.06 2.97
C LEU A 200 -11.22 3.21 4.10
N LEU A 201 -9.96 3.42 3.75
CA LEU A 201 -8.90 3.62 4.73
C LEU A 201 -9.02 4.98 5.44
N LEU A 202 -9.55 6.02 4.77
CA LEU A 202 -9.85 7.30 5.40
C LEU A 202 -10.95 7.16 6.47
N THR A 203 -12.02 6.41 6.18
CA THR A 203 -13.06 6.17 7.19
C THR A 203 -12.52 5.43 8.41
N LEU A 204 -11.64 4.44 8.20
CA LEU A 204 -10.92 3.77 9.28
C LEU A 204 -10.04 4.75 10.08
N GLN A 205 -9.29 5.61 9.40
CA GLN A 205 -8.45 6.62 10.05
C GLN A 205 -9.27 7.58 10.91
N ILE A 206 -10.42 8.07 10.40
CA ILE A 206 -11.32 8.96 11.13
C ILE A 206 -11.92 8.25 12.36
N ALA A 207 -12.33 6.99 12.21
CA ALA A 207 -12.86 6.20 13.32
C ALA A 207 -11.83 6.03 14.45
N LEU A 208 -10.56 5.76 14.10
CA LEU A 208 -9.45 5.68 15.05
C LEU A 208 -9.15 7.03 15.73
N ASN A 209 -9.37 8.16 15.06
CA ASN A 209 -9.18 9.49 15.65
C ASN A 209 -10.31 9.89 16.61
N ARG A 210 -11.58 9.54 16.32
CA ARG A 210 -12.74 9.89 17.16
C ARG A 210 -12.64 9.35 18.57
N GLY A 211 -12.04 8.18 18.75
CA GLY A 211 -11.78 7.61 20.08
C GLY A 211 -10.83 8.44 20.97
N ARG A 212 -10.17 9.47 20.42
CA ARG A 212 -9.18 10.32 21.12
C ARG A 212 -9.73 11.66 21.57
N GLY A 213 -10.67 12.24 20.83
CA GLY A 213 -11.29 13.53 21.16
C GLY A 213 -12.03 13.51 22.49
N ALA A 214 -12.48 12.37 22.93
CA ALA A 214 -13.15 12.19 24.22
C ALA A 214 -12.18 12.27 25.43
N VAL A 215 -10.88 12.05 25.24
CA VAL A 215 -9.87 12.06 26.33
C VAL A 215 -9.25 13.46 26.51
N SER A 216 -9.32 14.32 25.49
CA SER A 216 -8.77 15.70 25.55
C SER A 216 -9.76 16.75 26.08
N ALA A 217 -11.01 16.36 26.30
CA ALA A 217 -12.10 17.26 26.76
C ALA A 217 -12.54 16.96 28.21
N ALA A 218 -11.87 16.08 28.93
CA ALA A 218 -12.02 15.80 30.35
C ALA A 218 -10.76 16.21 31.11
#